data_c6cada8b0992ab2901023c12d4e862ae
#
_entry.id   c6cada8b0992ab2901023c12d4e862ae
#
_cell.length_a   1.000
_cell.length_b   1.000
_cell.length_c   1.000
_cell.angle_alpha   90.00
_cell.angle_beta   90.00
_cell.angle_gamma   90.00
#
_symmetry.space_group_name_H-M   'P 1'
#
loop_
_entity.id
_entity.type
_entity.pdbx_description
1 polymer ?
#
loop_
_entity_poly.entity_id
_entity_poly.type
_entity_poly.pdbx_seq_one_letter_code
_entity_poly.pdbx_strand_id
1 'polypeptide(L)'
;MKEKNSFKGLCTKFEKSIIFFFKFVMYAACFATFFLLFAIDNREIIGLSRTAAVTLSTYLIMLFLLTGIYGKYDVGMRKTKQIVFSLALAAIFTDVVTYFELTIMKTNEANNTTFKLENVGIFFLVILIQLLIILLMTHTGNTFYFWINEAERCLIITSEEEDSKRVAHALDEFQKRYEVNGIVRYDISDLKERIVQADTVVLYEVPVEVRTKIVDFCYQNLKNIYFNPHIADILEQNSKSVVVDDISFFASQFHMITFEQRIIKRLMDIFLSLFALIVTSPILLISALCIKKYDGGTVLFKQKRATVHGKVFEIYKFRTMKEHVGNYSVTKKDDRVTPIGRFLRKYRIDELPQFFNILTGDMSLVGPRPEMLENVEDYTKELPEFRYRLRMKAGLTGYAQIIGKYNTSSKDKLMLDLMYIENYSILRDIQLLFQTILVLFKAEDSTAAFSSEESEDER
;
A
#
# COMPACT_ATOMS: atom_id res chain seq x y z
N MET A 1 -13.17 -40.07 -15.24
CA MET A 1 -13.33 -39.36 -13.96
C MET A 1 -12.22 -39.65 -12.94
N LYS A 2 -11.81 -40.90 -12.70
CA LYS A 2 -10.72 -41.25 -11.74
C LYS A 2 -9.34 -40.64 -12.06
N GLU A 3 -8.94 -40.56 -13.33
CA GLU A 3 -7.64 -39.96 -13.72
C GLU A 3 -7.56 -38.44 -13.52
N LYS A 4 -8.66 -37.71 -13.76
CA LYS A 4 -8.72 -36.26 -13.51
C LYS A 4 -8.58 -35.91 -12.03
N ASN A 5 -9.13 -36.75 -11.13
CA ASN A 5 -8.97 -36.58 -9.68
C ASN A 5 -7.54 -36.88 -9.21
N SER A 6 -6.86 -37.85 -9.84
CA SER A 6 -5.45 -38.14 -9.54
C SER A 6 -4.51 -37.01 -9.92
N PHE A 7 -4.72 -36.39 -11.09
CA PHE A 7 -3.90 -35.26 -11.56
C PHE A 7 -4.13 -34.00 -10.72
N LYS A 8 -5.41 -33.63 -10.43
CA LYS A 8 -5.72 -32.50 -9.53
C LYS A 8 -5.07 -32.69 -8.15
N GLY A 9 -5.16 -33.91 -7.59
CA GLY A 9 -4.55 -34.25 -6.31
C GLY A 9 -3.00 -34.17 -6.31
N LEU A 10 -2.36 -34.50 -7.43
CA LEU A 10 -0.91 -34.30 -7.59
C LEU A 10 -0.57 -32.81 -7.66
N CYS A 11 -1.29 -32.03 -8.44
CA CYS A 11 -1.10 -30.59 -8.55
C CYS A 11 -1.29 -29.89 -7.21
N THR A 12 -2.26 -30.30 -6.39
CA THR A 12 -2.47 -29.75 -5.04
C THR A 12 -1.27 -29.97 -4.13
N LYS A 13 -0.65 -31.18 -4.20
CA LYS A 13 0.57 -31.47 -3.41
C LYS A 13 1.77 -30.60 -3.80
N PHE A 14 1.88 -30.23 -5.08
CA PHE A 14 2.99 -29.43 -5.63
C PHE A 14 2.58 -27.99 -5.92
N GLU A 15 1.47 -27.50 -5.40
CA GLU A 15 0.93 -26.16 -5.65
C GLU A 15 1.98 -25.07 -5.53
N LYS A 16 2.68 -24.99 -4.38
CA LYS A 16 3.71 -23.97 -4.13
C LYS A 16 4.85 -24.03 -5.15
N SER A 17 5.25 -25.23 -5.54
CA SER A 17 6.33 -25.43 -6.54
C SER A 17 5.89 -25.01 -7.94
N ILE A 18 4.65 -25.30 -8.31
CA ILE A 18 4.10 -24.93 -9.62
C ILE A 18 3.92 -23.41 -9.69
N ILE A 19 3.39 -22.76 -8.65
CA ILE A 19 3.29 -21.30 -8.59
C ILE A 19 4.68 -20.64 -8.63
N PHE A 20 5.64 -21.21 -7.92
CA PHE A 20 7.03 -20.76 -8.00
C PHE A 20 7.60 -20.89 -9.42
N PHE A 21 7.27 -21.96 -10.14
CA PHE A 21 7.69 -22.16 -11.53
C PHE A 21 7.07 -21.10 -12.47
N PHE A 22 5.76 -20.83 -12.35
CA PHE A 22 5.13 -19.73 -13.10
C PHE A 22 5.81 -18.39 -12.84
N LYS A 23 6.08 -18.10 -11.58
CA LYS A 23 6.81 -16.90 -11.15
C LYS A 23 8.20 -16.82 -11.78
N PHE A 24 8.95 -17.92 -11.71
CA PHE A 24 10.30 -18.00 -12.28
C PHE A 24 10.29 -17.78 -13.79
N VAL A 25 9.40 -18.48 -14.50
CA VAL A 25 9.25 -18.33 -15.96
C VAL A 25 8.89 -16.90 -16.35
N MET A 26 7.99 -16.27 -15.62
CA MET A 26 7.62 -14.87 -15.86
C MET A 26 8.83 -13.93 -15.75
N TYR A 27 9.57 -14.01 -14.64
CA TYR A 27 10.74 -13.14 -14.46
C TYR A 27 11.87 -13.45 -15.45
N ALA A 28 12.09 -14.73 -15.76
CA ALA A 28 13.07 -15.13 -16.77
C ALA A 28 12.69 -14.63 -18.17
N ALA A 29 11.38 -14.68 -18.51
CA ALA A 29 10.90 -14.17 -19.80
C ALA A 29 11.01 -12.64 -19.88
N CYS A 30 10.69 -11.90 -18.81
CA CYS A 30 10.88 -10.45 -18.77
C CYS A 30 12.37 -10.08 -18.91
N PHE A 31 13.23 -10.76 -18.16
CA PHE A 31 14.68 -10.62 -18.26
C PHE A 31 15.17 -10.89 -19.70
N ALA A 32 14.81 -12.04 -20.25
CA ALA A 32 15.22 -12.42 -21.61
C ALA A 32 14.75 -11.41 -22.65
N THR A 33 13.52 -10.88 -22.51
CA THR A 33 12.98 -9.85 -23.41
C THR A 33 13.86 -8.60 -23.44
N PHE A 34 14.27 -8.09 -22.29
CA PHE A 34 15.14 -6.92 -22.19
C PHE A 34 16.49 -7.20 -22.88
N PHE A 35 17.18 -8.25 -22.45
CA PHE A 35 18.54 -8.53 -22.90
C PHE A 35 18.60 -8.95 -24.37
N LEU A 36 17.67 -9.76 -24.87
CA LEU A 36 17.68 -10.21 -26.28
C LEU A 36 17.36 -9.07 -27.25
N LEU A 37 16.39 -8.21 -26.91
CA LEU A 37 16.03 -7.10 -27.80
C LEU A 37 17.11 -6.02 -27.84
N PHE A 38 17.70 -5.65 -26.71
CA PHE A 38 18.81 -4.69 -26.71
C PHE A 38 20.11 -5.28 -27.30
N ALA A 39 20.27 -6.59 -27.29
CA ALA A 39 21.42 -7.25 -27.90
C ALA A 39 21.44 -7.18 -29.44
N ILE A 40 20.32 -6.89 -30.08
CA ILE A 40 20.24 -6.72 -31.54
C ILE A 40 21.22 -5.62 -31.96
N ASP A 41 21.26 -4.51 -31.23
CA ASP A 41 22.15 -3.37 -31.53
C ASP A 41 23.41 -3.32 -30.65
N ASN A 42 23.45 -4.08 -29.56
CA ASN A 42 24.58 -4.11 -28.64
C ASN A 42 24.89 -5.53 -28.17
N ARG A 43 25.64 -6.27 -28.99
CA ARG A 43 26.04 -7.66 -28.72
C ARG A 43 26.86 -7.84 -27.44
N GLU A 44 27.48 -6.78 -26.93
CA GLU A 44 28.27 -6.80 -25.70
C GLU A 44 27.42 -7.16 -24.47
N ILE A 45 26.09 -6.93 -24.52
CA ILE A 45 25.19 -7.22 -23.42
C ILE A 45 25.05 -8.72 -23.13
N ILE A 46 25.20 -9.57 -24.14
CA ILE A 46 25.11 -11.04 -24.01
C ILE A 46 26.51 -11.68 -23.81
N GLY A 47 27.56 -10.96 -24.12
CA GLY A 47 28.95 -11.45 -23.98
C GLY A 47 29.49 -11.30 -22.54
N LEU A 48 30.67 -11.90 -22.31
CA LEU A 48 31.44 -11.67 -21.07
C LEU A 48 32.13 -10.30 -21.14
N SER A 49 31.34 -9.25 -20.97
CA SER A 49 31.81 -7.86 -21.00
C SER A 49 31.51 -7.15 -19.68
N ARG A 50 32.19 -6.03 -19.42
CA ARG A 50 31.89 -5.17 -18.27
C ARG A 50 30.46 -4.60 -18.34
N THR A 51 30.04 -4.22 -19.55
CA THR A 51 28.70 -3.73 -19.83
C THR A 51 27.65 -4.79 -19.44
N ALA A 52 27.83 -6.03 -19.90
CA ALA A 52 26.91 -7.13 -19.53
C ALA A 52 26.86 -7.36 -18.02
N ALA A 53 28.00 -7.42 -17.33
CA ALA A 53 28.05 -7.68 -15.89
C ALA A 53 27.32 -6.60 -15.08
N VAL A 54 27.53 -5.32 -15.40
CA VAL A 54 26.91 -4.20 -14.69
C VAL A 54 25.42 -4.15 -14.99
N THR A 55 25.02 -4.19 -16.26
CA THR A 55 23.61 -4.12 -16.69
C THR A 55 22.79 -5.30 -16.14
N LEU A 56 23.35 -6.51 -16.14
CA LEU A 56 22.69 -7.69 -15.56
C LEU A 56 22.52 -7.54 -14.05
N SER A 57 23.57 -7.10 -13.35
CA SER A 57 23.51 -6.89 -11.90
C SER A 57 22.48 -5.83 -11.54
N THR A 58 22.46 -4.70 -12.23
CA THR A 58 21.48 -3.62 -12.00
C THR A 58 20.06 -4.10 -12.25
N TYR A 59 19.82 -4.80 -13.38
CA TYR A 59 18.50 -5.34 -13.67
C TYR A 59 17.99 -6.27 -12.57
N LEU A 60 18.81 -7.23 -12.13
CA LEU A 60 18.42 -8.20 -11.10
C LEU A 60 18.21 -7.53 -9.74
N ILE A 61 19.10 -6.61 -9.34
CA ILE A 61 18.97 -5.86 -8.07
C ILE A 61 17.72 -5.01 -8.10
N MET A 62 17.48 -4.25 -9.16
CA MET A 62 16.31 -3.38 -9.28
C MET A 62 15.01 -4.19 -9.31
N LEU A 63 14.96 -5.28 -10.07
CA LEU A 63 13.79 -6.15 -10.12
C LEU A 63 13.47 -6.75 -8.74
N PHE A 64 14.49 -7.22 -8.01
CA PHE A 64 14.35 -7.76 -6.67
C PHE A 64 13.83 -6.70 -5.67
N LEU A 65 14.44 -5.52 -5.65
CA LEU A 65 14.05 -4.41 -4.78
C LEU A 65 12.62 -3.94 -5.08
N LEU A 66 12.31 -3.70 -6.36
CA LEU A 66 11.01 -3.15 -6.76
C LEU A 66 9.87 -4.17 -6.60
N THR A 67 10.12 -5.45 -6.84
CA THR A 67 9.10 -6.48 -6.52
C THR A 67 8.90 -6.64 -5.02
N GLY A 68 9.92 -6.38 -4.20
CA GLY A 68 9.79 -6.28 -2.74
C GLY A 68 8.92 -5.10 -2.28
N ILE A 69 8.99 -3.98 -3.02
CA ILE A 69 8.28 -2.72 -2.73
C ILE A 69 6.83 -2.77 -3.20
N TYR A 70 6.62 -3.04 -4.48
CA TYR A 70 5.27 -2.96 -5.09
C TYR A 70 4.41 -4.19 -4.83
N GLY A 71 5.01 -5.31 -4.53
CA GLY A 71 4.33 -6.59 -4.31
C GLY A 71 4.85 -7.68 -5.23
N LYS A 72 4.77 -8.90 -4.71
CA LYS A 72 5.24 -10.12 -5.37
C LYS A 72 4.16 -10.70 -6.28
N TYR A 73 4.49 -11.78 -6.94
CA TYR A 73 3.57 -12.62 -7.70
C TYR A 73 2.66 -13.39 -6.72
N ASP A 74 1.70 -12.68 -6.09
CA ASP A 74 0.84 -13.20 -5.02
C ASP A 74 -0.47 -13.75 -5.62
N VAL A 75 -0.33 -14.74 -6.48
CA VAL A 75 -1.44 -15.45 -7.14
C VAL A 75 -2.32 -16.11 -6.08
N GLY A 76 -3.64 -16.01 -6.26
CA GLY A 76 -4.63 -16.49 -5.30
C GLY A 76 -4.83 -15.60 -4.06
N MET A 77 -3.93 -14.65 -3.80
CA MET A 77 -3.97 -13.76 -2.62
C MET A 77 -4.52 -12.37 -2.95
N ARG A 78 -4.40 -11.94 -4.20
CA ARG A 78 -4.82 -10.62 -4.70
C ARG A 78 -5.61 -10.74 -6.00
N LYS A 79 -6.43 -9.73 -6.30
CA LYS A 79 -7.11 -9.62 -7.60
C LYS A 79 -6.07 -9.52 -8.72
N THR A 80 -6.28 -10.22 -9.84
CA THR A 80 -5.36 -10.26 -11.01
C THR A 80 -4.92 -8.86 -11.43
N LYS A 81 -5.84 -7.90 -11.51
CA LYS A 81 -5.56 -6.50 -11.88
C LYS A 81 -4.51 -5.85 -10.96
N GLN A 82 -4.57 -6.12 -9.66
CA GLN A 82 -3.63 -5.55 -8.67
C GLN A 82 -2.22 -6.15 -8.82
N ILE A 83 -2.14 -7.47 -9.07
CA ILE A 83 -0.87 -8.17 -9.29
C ILE A 83 -0.20 -7.65 -10.57
N VAL A 84 -0.95 -7.63 -11.69
CA VAL A 84 -0.46 -7.13 -12.98
C VAL A 84 0.07 -5.71 -12.85
N PHE A 85 -0.69 -4.82 -12.21
CA PHE A 85 -0.30 -3.43 -12.06
C PHE A 85 0.97 -3.26 -11.21
N SER A 86 1.09 -3.99 -10.10
CA SER A 86 2.27 -3.97 -9.23
C SER A 86 3.53 -4.46 -9.95
N LEU A 87 3.41 -5.58 -10.67
CA LEU A 87 4.52 -6.18 -11.42
C LEU A 87 4.90 -5.35 -12.64
N ALA A 88 3.92 -4.77 -13.34
CA ALA A 88 4.15 -3.87 -14.47
C ALA A 88 4.98 -2.65 -14.05
N LEU A 89 4.65 -2.03 -12.91
CA LEU A 89 5.42 -0.91 -12.39
C LEU A 89 6.84 -1.32 -12.00
N ALA A 90 6.98 -2.46 -11.32
CA ALA A 90 8.31 -2.98 -10.99
C ALA A 90 9.15 -3.21 -12.25
N ALA A 91 8.58 -3.80 -13.29
CA ALA A 91 9.26 -4.02 -14.57
C ALA A 91 9.62 -2.69 -15.26
N ILE A 92 8.67 -1.77 -15.41
CA ILE A 92 8.90 -0.47 -16.07
C ILE A 92 10.03 0.32 -15.37
N PHE A 93 9.99 0.43 -14.04
CA PHE A 93 11.07 1.14 -13.32
C PHE A 93 12.42 0.42 -13.42
N THR A 94 12.43 -0.92 -13.41
CA THR A 94 13.64 -1.71 -13.63
C THR A 94 14.21 -1.40 -15.02
N ASP A 95 13.36 -1.44 -16.05
CA ASP A 95 13.76 -1.18 -17.43
C ASP A 95 14.26 0.25 -17.63
N VAL A 96 13.58 1.24 -17.04
CA VAL A 96 14.01 2.65 -17.10
C VAL A 96 15.43 2.80 -16.56
N VAL A 97 15.68 2.32 -15.33
CA VAL A 97 17.01 2.45 -14.71
C VAL A 97 18.06 1.72 -15.51
N THR A 98 17.79 0.48 -15.93
CA THR A 98 18.73 -0.35 -16.69
C THR A 98 18.98 0.23 -18.08
N TYR A 99 17.97 0.81 -18.73
CA TYR A 99 18.11 1.48 -20.02
C TYR A 99 18.99 2.73 -19.95
N PHE A 100 18.80 3.57 -18.93
CA PHE A 100 19.65 4.74 -18.70
C PHE A 100 21.11 4.33 -18.44
N GLU A 101 21.31 3.31 -17.60
CA GLU A 101 22.63 2.76 -17.33
C GLU A 101 23.29 2.23 -18.60
N LEU A 102 22.56 1.42 -19.37
CA LEU A 102 23.05 0.90 -20.65
C LEU A 102 23.43 2.03 -21.61
N THR A 103 22.63 3.09 -21.69
CA THR A 103 22.90 4.27 -22.52
C THR A 103 24.19 4.98 -22.09
N ILE A 104 24.43 5.10 -20.78
CA ILE A 104 25.65 5.71 -20.23
C ILE A 104 26.89 4.83 -20.52
N MET A 105 26.72 3.51 -20.41
CA MET A 105 27.85 2.58 -20.62
C MET A 105 28.21 2.35 -22.09
N LYS A 106 27.32 2.66 -23.01
CA LYS A 106 27.56 2.51 -24.45
C LYS A 106 28.52 3.59 -24.95
N THR A 107 29.78 3.24 -25.02
CA THR A 107 30.85 4.12 -25.55
C THR A 107 30.89 4.02 -27.08
N ASN A 108 30.18 4.91 -27.75
CA ASN A 108 30.37 5.14 -29.21
C ASN A 108 30.81 6.59 -29.44
N GLU A 109 31.29 6.91 -30.63
CA GLU A 109 31.77 8.26 -30.97
C GLU A 109 30.69 9.33 -30.70
N ALA A 110 29.41 9.00 -30.89
CA ALA A 110 28.29 9.92 -30.66
C ALA A 110 28.04 10.21 -29.17
N ASN A 111 28.24 9.24 -28.27
CA ASN A 111 28.00 9.39 -26.83
C ASN A 111 29.23 9.93 -26.06
N ASN A 112 30.41 9.95 -26.66
CA ASN A 112 31.59 10.53 -25.99
C ASN A 112 31.52 12.06 -25.90
N THR A 113 30.73 12.72 -26.75
CA THR A 113 30.64 14.19 -26.81
C THR A 113 29.25 14.71 -26.34
N THR A 114 28.18 13.95 -26.56
CA THR A 114 26.82 14.35 -26.22
C THR A 114 25.98 13.16 -25.75
N PHE A 115 25.32 13.29 -24.63
CA PHE A 115 24.40 12.26 -24.15
C PHE A 115 23.17 12.18 -25.09
N LYS A 116 22.97 11.02 -25.71
CA LYS A 116 21.81 10.75 -26.58
C LYS A 116 21.12 9.46 -26.15
N LEU A 117 19.80 9.51 -26.03
CA LEU A 117 18.97 8.33 -25.85
C LEU A 117 18.86 7.57 -27.18
N GLU A 118 19.47 6.41 -27.25
CA GLU A 118 19.43 5.53 -28.41
C GLU A 118 18.41 4.42 -28.21
N ASN A 119 17.87 3.88 -29.33
CA ASN A 119 16.97 2.73 -29.30
C ASN A 119 15.69 2.90 -28.46
N VAL A 120 15.15 4.12 -28.37
CA VAL A 120 13.92 4.41 -27.65
C VAL A 120 12.74 3.55 -28.14
N GLY A 121 12.69 3.22 -29.44
CA GLY A 121 11.69 2.32 -30.00
C GLY A 121 11.78 0.90 -29.44
N ILE A 122 13.00 0.37 -29.28
CA ILE A 122 13.25 -0.94 -28.66
C ILE A 122 12.82 -0.90 -27.19
N PHE A 123 13.11 0.18 -26.47
CA PHE A 123 12.70 0.35 -25.09
C PHE A 123 11.16 0.24 -24.90
N PHE A 124 10.39 0.94 -25.72
CA PHE A 124 8.92 0.82 -25.66
C PHE A 124 8.43 -0.56 -26.09
N LEU A 125 9.10 -1.22 -27.04
CA LEU A 125 8.78 -2.58 -27.46
C LEU A 125 9.03 -3.58 -26.31
N VAL A 126 10.14 -3.45 -25.59
CA VAL A 126 10.45 -4.24 -24.39
C VAL A 126 9.34 -4.12 -23.37
N ILE A 127 8.97 -2.90 -23.00
CA ILE A 127 7.88 -2.64 -22.04
C ILE A 127 6.58 -3.32 -22.50
N LEU A 128 6.21 -3.15 -23.77
CA LEU A 128 4.96 -3.73 -24.29
C LEU A 128 4.96 -5.26 -24.18
N ILE A 129 6.04 -5.92 -24.59
CA ILE A 129 6.16 -7.38 -24.53
C ILE A 129 6.16 -7.87 -23.09
N GLN A 130 6.88 -7.21 -22.19
CA GLN A 130 6.89 -7.56 -20.76
C GLN A 130 5.51 -7.40 -20.11
N LEU A 131 4.76 -6.34 -20.44
CA LEU A 131 3.38 -6.17 -19.98
C LEU A 131 2.48 -7.31 -20.43
N LEU A 132 2.62 -7.77 -21.66
CA LEU A 132 1.89 -8.93 -22.18
C LEU A 132 2.27 -10.23 -21.46
N ILE A 133 3.57 -10.45 -21.20
CA ILE A 133 4.06 -11.59 -20.43
C ILE A 133 3.49 -11.59 -19.02
N ILE A 134 3.57 -10.45 -18.32
CA ILE A 134 3.05 -10.28 -16.96
C ILE A 134 1.54 -10.55 -16.91
N LEU A 135 0.79 -9.98 -17.86
CA LEU A 135 -0.65 -10.18 -17.96
C LEU A 135 -0.99 -11.67 -18.17
N LEU A 136 -0.34 -12.31 -19.15
CA LEU A 136 -0.58 -13.72 -19.49
C LEU A 136 -0.22 -14.64 -18.31
N MET A 137 0.96 -14.47 -17.75
CA MET A 137 1.44 -15.33 -16.66
C MET A 137 0.65 -15.14 -15.37
N THR A 138 0.21 -13.91 -15.07
CA THR A 138 -0.63 -13.65 -13.91
C THR A 138 -2.04 -14.22 -14.11
N HIS A 139 -2.60 -14.08 -15.30
CA HIS A 139 -3.93 -14.63 -15.61
C HIS A 139 -3.93 -16.17 -15.56
N THR A 140 -2.95 -16.80 -16.20
CA THR A 140 -2.81 -18.27 -16.19
C THR A 140 -2.52 -18.79 -14.79
N GLY A 141 -1.65 -18.13 -14.02
CA GLY A 141 -1.35 -18.49 -12.64
C GLY A 141 -2.57 -18.40 -11.73
N ASN A 142 -3.37 -17.31 -11.80
CA ASN A 142 -4.60 -17.19 -11.03
C ASN A 142 -5.66 -18.22 -11.44
N THR A 143 -5.81 -18.47 -12.75
CA THR A 143 -6.73 -19.49 -13.23
C THR A 143 -6.33 -20.87 -12.73
N PHE A 144 -5.04 -21.19 -12.77
CA PHE A 144 -4.52 -22.45 -12.27
C PHE A 144 -4.71 -22.57 -10.74
N TYR A 145 -4.44 -21.52 -9.98
CA TYR A 145 -4.62 -21.51 -8.52
C TYR A 145 -6.08 -21.83 -8.15
N PHE A 146 -7.03 -21.11 -8.74
CA PHE A 146 -8.47 -21.31 -8.46
C PHE A 146 -9.06 -22.58 -9.10
N TRP A 147 -8.35 -23.21 -10.05
CA TRP A 147 -8.71 -24.53 -10.53
C TRP A 147 -8.33 -25.64 -9.54
N ILE A 148 -7.22 -25.46 -8.83
CA ILE A 148 -6.75 -26.44 -7.81
C ILE A 148 -7.50 -26.23 -6.51
N ASN A 149 -7.58 -25.00 -6.03
CA ASN A 149 -8.13 -24.64 -4.73
C ASN A 149 -9.61 -24.25 -4.87
N GLU A 150 -10.44 -24.90 -4.11
CA GLU A 150 -11.84 -24.52 -3.93
C GLU A 150 -11.91 -23.32 -2.96
N ALA A 151 -13.01 -22.57 -2.99
CA ALA A 151 -13.19 -21.45 -2.06
C ALA A 151 -13.23 -21.97 -0.62
N GLU A 152 -12.50 -21.28 0.27
CA GLU A 152 -12.50 -21.58 1.69
C GLU A 152 -13.86 -21.20 2.31
N ARG A 153 -14.51 -22.15 2.99
CA ARG A 153 -15.76 -21.88 3.72
C ARG A 153 -15.47 -21.08 4.96
N CYS A 154 -15.92 -19.82 4.95
CA CYS A 154 -15.66 -18.86 6.01
C CYS A 154 -16.86 -18.73 6.96
N LEU A 155 -16.62 -18.86 8.27
CA LEU A 155 -17.56 -18.53 9.31
C LEU A 155 -17.14 -17.22 9.98
N ILE A 156 -18.02 -16.20 9.96
CA ILE A 156 -17.78 -14.94 10.65
C ILE A 156 -18.41 -15.03 12.04
N ILE A 157 -17.60 -14.77 13.07
CA ILE A 157 -18.03 -14.74 14.47
C ILE A 157 -17.85 -13.31 14.98
N THR A 158 -18.90 -12.73 15.56
CA THR A 158 -18.94 -11.33 15.97
C THR A 158 -19.73 -11.13 17.26
N SER A 159 -19.61 -9.96 17.88
CA SER A 159 -20.48 -9.51 18.97
C SER A 159 -21.82 -9.00 18.45
N GLU A 160 -21.80 -8.25 17.34
CA GLU A 160 -22.99 -7.67 16.71
C GLU A 160 -22.99 -7.97 15.21
N GLU A 161 -24.13 -8.48 14.72
CA GLU A 161 -24.23 -8.93 13.33
C GLU A 161 -24.16 -7.76 12.30
N GLU A 162 -24.63 -6.57 12.68
CA GLU A 162 -24.60 -5.42 11.78
C GLU A 162 -23.18 -4.98 11.40
N ASP A 163 -22.28 -4.94 12.37
CA ASP A 163 -20.89 -4.55 12.15
C ASP A 163 -20.14 -5.53 11.22
N SER A 164 -20.56 -6.79 11.21
CA SER A 164 -19.92 -7.84 10.42
C SER A 164 -20.33 -7.85 8.94
N LYS A 165 -21.41 -7.18 8.55
CA LYS A 165 -21.84 -7.07 7.14
C LYS A 165 -20.75 -6.46 6.28
N ARG A 166 -20.01 -5.48 6.82
CA ARG A 166 -18.85 -4.88 6.14
C ARG A 166 -17.73 -5.89 5.89
N VAL A 167 -17.48 -6.80 6.84
CA VAL A 167 -16.48 -7.87 6.72
C VAL A 167 -16.94 -8.91 5.71
N ALA A 168 -18.22 -9.31 5.77
CA ALA A 168 -18.79 -10.23 4.78
C ALA A 168 -18.68 -9.68 3.36
N HIS A 169 -19.07 -8.41 3.15
CA HIS A 169 -18.91 -7.76 1.85
C HIS A 169 -17.44 -7.71 1.37
N ALA A 170 -16.50 -7.47 2.28
CA ALA A 170 -15.08 -7.46 1.95
C ALA A 170 -14.57 -8.86 1.52
N LEU A 171 -15.07 -9.93 2.15
CA LEU A 171 -14.76 -11.31 1.77
C LEU A 171 -15.44 -11.70 0.45
N ASP A 172 -16.71 -11.28 0.25
CA ASP A 172 -17.46 -11.52 -0.99
C ASP A 172 -16.83 -10.85 -2.21
N GLU A 173 -16.09 -9.76 -2.04
CA GLU A 173 -15.27 -9.20 -3.13
C GLU A 173 -14.21 -10.19 -3.65
N PHE A 174 -13.89 -11.24 -2.90
CA PHE A 174 -12.94 -12.31 -3.22
C PHE A 174 -13.63 -13.70 -3.32
N GLN A 175 -14.83 -13.77 -3.87
CA GLN A 175 -15.67 -14.99 -3.95
C GLN A 175 -14.97 -16.25 -4.46
N LYS A 176 -13.95 -16.10 -5.32
CA LYS A 176 -13.16 -17.25 -5.77
C LYS A 176 -12.29 -17.86 -4.66
N ARG A 177 -12.04 -17.12 -3.60
CA ARG A 177 -11.19 -17.54 -2.49
C ARG A 177 -11.98 -17.84 -1.23
N TYR A 178 -13.00 -17.05 -0.93
CA TYR A 178 -13.79 -17.14 0.28
C TYR A 178 -15.26 -17.32 -0.05
N GLU A 179 -15.90 -18.26 0.62
CA GLU A 179 -17.34 -18.49 0.60
C GLU A 179 -17.87 -18.27 2.01
N VAL A 180 -18.61 -17.18 2.24
CA VAL A 180 -19.17 -16.86 3.54
C VAL A 180 -20.36 -17.78 3.83
N ASN A 181 -20.17 -18.76 4.71
CA ASN A 181 -21.20 -19.76 5.06
C ASN A 181 -22.12 -19.29 6.17
N GLY A 182 -21.83 -18.18 6.82
CA GLY A 182 -22.68 -17.61 7.84
C GLY A 182 -21.99 -16.57 8.70
N ILE A 183 -22.82 -15.75 9.34
CA ILE A 183 -22.46 -14.79 10.36
C ILE A 183 -23.15 -15.23 11.62
N VAL A 184 -22.43 -15.34 12.73
CA VAL A 184 -22.96 -15.82 13.99
C VAL A 184 -22.40 -15.02 15.15
N ARG A 185 -23.18 -14.94 16.21
CA ARG A 185 -22.69 -14.39 17.47
C ARG A 185 -21.83 -15.41 18.21
N TYR A 186 -20.86 -14.91 18.98
CA TYR A 186 -19.94 -15.77 19.75
C TYR A 186 -20.61 -16.57 20.90
N ASP A 187 -21.85 -16.19 21.31
CA ASP A 187 -22.56 -16.76 22.45
C ASP A 187 -23.58 -17.86 22.11
N ILE A 188 -23.63 -18.29 20.83
CA ILE A 188 -24.55 -19.36 20.38
C ILE A 188 -24.10 -20.75 20.90
N SER A 189 -25.07 -21.60 21.17
CA SER A 189 -24.82 -22.94 21.75
C SER A 189 -24.12 -23.93 20.78
N ASP A 190 -24.37 -23.80 19.48
CA ASP A 190 -23.84 -24.68 18.40
C ASP A 190 -22.54 -24.13 17.75
N LEU A 191 -21.90 -23.13 18.36
CA LEU A 191 -20.71 -22.47 17.81
C LEU A 191 -19.59 -23.44 17.45
N LYS A 192 -19.30 -24.38 18.33
CA LYS A 192 -18.22 -25.37 18.11
C LYS A 192 -18.48 -26.25 16.87
N GLU A 193 -19.72 -26.67 16.68
CA GLU A 193 -20.12 -27.50 15.55
C GLU A 193 -19.95 -26.73 14.24
N ARG A 194 -20.35 -25.46 14.20
CA ARG A 194 -20.18 -24.58 13.05
C ARG A 194 -18.71 -24.30 12.73
N ILE A 195 -17.86 -24.09 13.74
CA ILE A 195 -16.42 -23.94 13.56
C ILE A 195 -15.81 -25.19 12.88
N VAL A 196 -16.21 -26.38 13.31
CA VAL A 196 -15.70 -27.64 12.70
C VAL A 196 -16.08 -27.74 11.22
N GLN A 197 -17.25 -27.25 10.80
CA GLN A 197 -17.72 -27.27 9.42
C GLN A 197 -17.04 -26.21 8.54
N ALA A 198 -16.49 -25.16 9.10
CA ALA A 198 -15.77 -24.12 8.39
C ALA A 198 -14.30 -24.53 8.11
N ASP A 199 -13.69 -23.94 7.09
CA ASP A 199 -12.26 -24.07 6.81
C ASP A 199 -11.49 -22.91 7.45
N THR A 200 -12.09 -21.72 7.44
CA THR A 200 -11.56 -20.47 7.99
C THR A 200 -12.59 -19.82 8.91
N VAL A 201 -12.14 -19.37 10.08
CA VAL A 201 -12.94 -18.63 11.06
C VAL A 201 -12.47 -17.17 11.09
N VAL A 202 -13.39 -16.24 10.95
CA VAL A 202 -13.12 -14.81 10.99
C VAL A 202 -13.75 -14.21 12.24
N LEU A 203 -12.92 -13.74 13.17
CA LEU A 203 -13.36 -13.09 14.40
C LEU A 203 -13.36 -11.57 14.22
N TYR A 204 -14.48 -10.94 14.39
CA TYR A 204 -14.61 -9.50 14.28
C TYR A 204 -15.30 -8.89 15.50
N GLU A 205 -14.62 -7.96 16.17
CA GLU A 205 -15.08 -7.31 17.42
C GLU A 205 -15.50 -8.31 18.52
N VAL A 206 -14.78 -9.42 18.65
CA VAL A 206 -15.02 -10.44 19.69
C VAL A 206 -14.20 -10.11 20.93
N PRO A 207 -14.77 -10.16 22.16
CA PRO A 207 -14.05 -9.91 23.40
C PRO A 207 -12.84 -10.82 23.56
N VAL A 208 -11.71 -10.28 24.08
CA VAL A 208 -10.42 -10.99 24.16
C VAL A 208 -10.51 -12.35 24.85
N GLU A 209 -11.27 -12.42 25.95
CA GLU A 209 -11.44 -13.67 26.72
C GLU A 209 -12.12 -14.78 25.92
N VAL A 210 -13.12 -14.39 25.12
CA VAL A 210 -13.84 -15.34 24.24
C VAL A 210 -12.98 -15.69 23.05
N ARG A 211 -12.31 -14.70 22.45
CA ARG A 211 -11.37 -14.88 21.34
C ARG A 211 -10.33 -15.93 21.67
N THR A 212 -9.72 -15.86 22.86
CA THR A 212 -8.71 -16.81 23.29
C THR A 212 -9.23 -18.26 23.27
N LYS A 213 -10.44 -18.49 23.76
CA LYS A 213 -11.08 -19.82 23.76
C LYS A 213 -11.37 -20.31 22.35
N ILE A 214 -11.81 -19.42 21.46
CA ILE A 214 -12.08 -19.78 20.05
C ILE A 214 -10.78 -20.09 19.32
N VAL A 215 -9.71 -19.30 19.52
CA VAL A 215 -8.38 -19.53 18.95
C VAL A 215 -7.86 -20.89 19.35
N ASP A 216 -7.92 -21.25 20.65
CA ASP A 216 -7.51 -22.57 21.15
C ASP A 216 -8.31 -23.69 20.49
N PHE A 217 -9.64 -23.57 20.40
CA PHE A 217 -10.48 -24.53 19.71
C PHE A 217 -10.17 -24.65 18.21
N CYS A 218 -9.92 -23.54 17.52
CA CYS A 218 -9.50 -23.53 16.11
C CYS A 218 -8.15 -24.21 15.91
N TYR A 219 -7.18 -23.96 16.82
CA TYR A 219 -5.87 -24.60 16.79
C TYR A 219 -5.98 -26.12 16.95
N GLN A 220 -6.77 -26.59 17.91
CA GLN A 220 -7.00 -28.04 18.13
C GLN A 220 -7.66 -28.74 16.92
N ASN A 221 -8.49 -28.00 16.15
CA ASN A 221 -9.20 -28.51 14.98
C ASN A 221 -8.55 -28.14 13.65
N LEU A 222 -7.32 -27.60 13.66
CA LEU A 222 -6.55 -27.21 12.48
C LEU A 222 -7.32 -26.26 11.54
N LYS A 223 -8.07 -25.29 12.10
CA LYS A 223 -8.81 -24.30 11.35
C LYS A 223 -8.00 -23.02 11.18
N ASN A 224 -8.07 -22.44 9.99
CA ASN A 224 -7.49 -21.10 9.76
C ASN A 224 -8.28 -20.07 10.56
N ILE A 225 -7.59 -19.03 11.05
CA ILE A 225 -8.23 -17.98 11.82
C ILE A 225 -7.75 -16.59 11.35
N TYR A 226 -8.69 -15.69 11.16
CA TYR A 226 -8.46 -14.26 10.99
C TYR A 226 -9.14 -13.51 12.11
N PHE A 227 -8.52 -12.49 12.65
CA PHE A 227 -9.13 -11.62 13.65
C PHE A 227 -8.74 -10.17 13.45
N ASN A 228 -9.65 -9.25 13.72
CA ASN A 228 -9.30 -7.85 13.82
C ASN A 228 -8.48 -7.63 15.10
N PRO A 229 -7.29 -6.99 15.00
CA PRO A 229 -6.44 -6.81 16.16
C PRO A 229 -7.01 -5.75 17.12
N HIS A 230 -6.78 -5.92 18.42
CA HIS A 230 -6.86 -4.86 19.40
C HIS A 230 -5.55 -4.07 19.46
N ILE A 231 -5.56 -2.91 20.11
CA ILE A 231 -4.34 -2.07 20.25
C ILE A 231 -3.21 -2.87 20.89
N ALA A 232 -3.48 -3.66 21.93
CA ALA A 232 -2.49 -4.51 22.58
C ALA A 232 -1.85 -5.50 21.60
N ASP A 233 -2.64 -6.15 20.74
CA ASP A 233 -2.13 -7.11 19.75
C ASP A 233 -1.09 -6.46 18.81
N ILE A 234 -1.32 -5.20 18.40
CA ILE A 234 -0.40 -4.45 17.55
C ILE A 234 0.87 -4.07 18.30
N LEU A 235 0.74 -3.65 19.55
CA LEU A 235 1.88 -3.29 20.38
C LEU A 235 2.77 -4.51 20.70
N GLU A 236 2.16 -5.68 20.83
CA GLU A 236 2.83 -6.93 21.18
C GLU A 236 3.30 -7.75 19.97
N GLN A 237 2.86 -7.43 18.74
CA GLN A 237 3.14 -8.24 17.54
C GLN A 237 4.63 -8.46 17.25
N ASN A 238 5.52 -7.56 17.72
CA ASN A 238 6.97 -7.64 17.53
C ASN A 238 7.71 -8.17 18.77
N SER A 239 6.99 -8.79 19.71
CA SER A 239 7.59 -9.38 20.90
C SER A 239 8.56 -10.50 20.52
N LYS A 240 9.74 -10.48 21.13
CA LYS A 240 10.76 -11.51 20.97
C LYS A 240 10.62 -12.54 22.06
N SER A 241 10.72 -13.81 21.71
CA SER A 241 10.84 -14.88 22.71
C SER A 241 12.19 -14.76 23.44
N VAL A 242 12.15 -14.63 24.76
CA VAL A 242 13.32 -14.55 25.64
C VAL A 242 13.16 -15.60 26.71
N VAL A 243 14.20 -16.37 26.94
CA VAL A 243 14.25 -17.34 28.03
C VAL A 243 15.19 -16.80 29.11
N VAL A 244 14.68 -16.66 30.31
CA VAL A 244 15.46 -16.28 31.50
C VAL A 244 15.44 -17.47 32.44
N ASP A 245 16.60 -18.08 32.61
CA ASP A 245 16.73 -19.38 33.23
C ASP A 245 15.92 -20.45 32.45
N ASP A 246 14.90 -21.05 32.99
CA ASP A 246 14.00 -22.00 32.33
C ASP A 246 12.60 -21.43 32.06
N ILE A 247 12.39 -20.12 32.30
CA ILE A 247 11.11 -19.43 32.14
C ILE A 247 11.07 -18.68 30.79
N SER A 248 10.06 -18.97 29.99
CA SER A 248 9.86 -18.32 28.71
C SER A 248 9.02 -17.05 28.85
N PHE A 249 9.50 -15.97 28.26
CA PHE A 249 8.82 -14.67 28.18
C PHE A 249 8.68 -14.20 26.73
N PHE A 250 7.63 -13.40 26.48
CA PHE A 250 7.58 -12.53 25.31
C PHE A 250 7.97 -11.12 25.75
N ALA A 251 9.09 -10.61 25.24
CA ALA A 251 9.58 -9.29 25.55
C ALA A 251 9.21 -8.31 24.43
N SER A 252 8.27 -7.40 24.71
CA SER A 252 7.95 -6.27 23.85
C SER A 252 8.83 -5.09 24.24
N GLN A 253 9.60 -4.59 23.27
CA GLN A 253 10.44 -3.43 23.47
C GLN A 253 9.87 -2.25 22.69
N PHE A 254 9.24 -1.33 23.38
CA PHE A 254 8.66 -0.12 22.77
C PHE A 254 9.74 0.93 22.54
N HIS A 255 10.30 0.94 21.33
CA HIS A 255 11.36 1.87 20.98
C HIS A 255 10.79 3.03 20.14
N MET A 256 11.25 4.23 20.46
CA MET A 256 11.18 5.34 19.52
C MET A 256 12.22 5.12 18.41
N ILE A 257 12.02 5.78 17.28
CA ILE A 257 13.00 5.80 16.18
C ILE A 257 14.39 6.12 16.75
N THR A 258 15.40 5.29 16.43
CA THR A 258 16.79 5.52 16.87
C THR A 258 17.32 6.84 16.32
N PHE A 259 18.40 7.35 16.91
CA PHE A 259 19.01 8.60 16.47
C PHE A 259 19.47 8.52 15.01
N GLU A 260 20.10 7.41 14.62
CA GLU A 260 20.57 7.14 13.25
C GLU A 260 19.40 7.09 12.26
N GLN A 261 18.34 6.36 12.60
CA GLN A 261 17.13 6.30 11.78
C GLN A 261 16.50 7.69 11.61
N ARG A 262 16.51 8.53 12.65
CA ARG A 262 16.00 9.90 12.62
C ARG A 262 16.81 10.79 11.68
N ILE A 263 18.15 10.66 11.70
CA ILE A 263 19.03 11.40 10.79
C ILE A 263 18.77 10.98 9.35
N ILE A 264 18.77 9.67 9.06
CA ILE A 264 18.58 9.16 7.71
C ILE A 264 17.19 9.56 7.17
N LYS A 265 16.15 9.42 8.01
CA LYS A 265 14.80 9.87 7.67
C LYS A 265 14.77 11.36 7.35
N ARG A 266 15.44 12.19 8.15
CA ARG A 266 15.50 13.65 7.94
C ARG A 266 16.22 14.02 6.66
N LEU A 267 17.35 13.38 6.36
CA LEU A 267 18.07 13.57 5.10
C LEU A 267 17.22 13.19 3.89
N MET A 268 16.54 12.05 3.96
CA MET A 268 15.60 11.60 2.93
C MET A 268 14.45 12.61 2.75
N ASP A 269 13.85 13.08 3.85
CA ASP A 269 12.78 14.09 3.82
C ASP A 269 13.24 15.37 3.11
N ILE A 270 14.43 15.90 3.46
CA ILE A 270 14.97 17.12 2.86
C ILE A 270 15.26 16.91 1.37
N PHE A 271 16.00 15.84 1.03
CA PHE A 271 16.43 15.61 -0.35
C PHE A 271 15.23 15.40 -1.28
N LEU A 272 14.31 14.49 -0.92
CA LEU A 272 13.16 14.19 -1.77
C LEU A 272 12.16 15.34 -1.84
N SER A 273 11.97 16.11 -0.75
CA SER A 273 11.08 17.28 -0.79
C SER A 273 11.65 18.42 -1.63
N LEU A 274 12.95 18.66 -1.56
CA LEU A 274 13.62 19.65 -2.40
C LEU A 274 13.52 19.25 -3.87
N PHE A 275 13.82 17.99 -4.20
CA PHE A 275 13.67 17.45 -5.54
C PHE A 275 12.22 17.60 -6.05
N ALA A 276 11.25 17.20 -5.23
CA ALA A 276 9.83 17.31 -5.58
C ALA A 276 9.42 18.76 -5.84
N LEU A 277 9.84 19.72 -5.01
CA LEU A 277 9.57 21.16 -5.20
C LEU A 277 10.17 21.67 -6.51
N ILE A 278 11.39 21.30 -6.85
CA ILE A 278 12.03 21.70 -8.11
C ILE A 278 11.23 21.17 -9.30
N VAL A 279 10.91 19.87 -9.30
CA VAL A 279 10.18 19.22 -10.40
C VAL A 279 8.75 19.75 -10.51
N THR A 280 8.07 19.99 -9.40
CA THR A 280 6.68 20.46 -9.39
C THR A 280 6.55 21.98 -9.42
N SER A 281 7.66 22.74 -9.41
CA SER A 281 7.64 24.22 -9.39
C SER A 281 6.80 24.86 -10.51
N PRO A 282 6.78 24.37 -11.77
CA PRO A 282 5.90 24.93 -12.80
C PRO A 282 4.41 24.72 -12.46
N ILE A 283 4.07 23.54 -11.93
CA ILE A 283 2.69 23.20 -11.52
C ILE A 283 2.26 24.09 -10.34
N LEU A 284 3.15 24.29 -9.36
CA LEU A 284 2.91 25.16 -8.22
C LEU A 284 2.65 26.60 -8.67
N LEU A 285 3.46 27.12 -9.58
CA LEU A 285 3.32 28.48 -10.11
C LEU A 285 2.00 28.65 -10.89
N ILE A 286 1.71 27.74 -11.81
CA ILE A 286 0.47 27.78 -12.60
C ILE A 286 -0.75 27.68 -11.68
N SER A 287 -0.74 26.77 -10.70
CA SER A 287 -1.84 26.63 -9.74
C SER A 287 -2.05 27.90 -8.92
N ALA A 288 -0.97 28.52 -8.44
CA ALA A 288 -1.01 29.78 -7.71
C ALA A 288 -1.62 30.91 -8.55
N LEU A 289 -1.19 31.05 -9.81
CA LEU A 289 -1.71 32.05 -10.73
C LEU A 289 -3.19 31.83 -11.06
N CYS A 290 -3.60 30.58 -11.29
CA CYS A 290 -5.01 30.23 -11.55
C CYS A 290 -5.90 30.55 -10.36
N ILE A 291 -5.50 30.22 -9.13
CA ILE A 291 -6.24 30.55 -7.91
C ILE A 291 -6.35 32.07 -7.76
N LYS A 292 -5.23 32.78 -7.91
CA LYS A 292 -5.20 34.24 -7.77
C LYS A 292 -6.05 34.95 -8.81
N LYS A 293 -6.08 34.47 -10.05
CA LYS A 293 -6.88 35.03 -11.15
C LYS A 293 -8.37 34.74 -11.01
N TYR A 294 -8.75 33.66 -10.31
CA TYR A 294 -10.15 33.25 -10.18
C TYR A 294 -10.99 34.21 -9.35
N ASP A 295 -10.50 34.64 -8.20
CA ASP A 295 -11.24 35.48 -7.25
C ASP A 295 -10.39 36.54 -6.53
N GLY A 296 -9.10 36.64 -6.86
CA GLY A 296 -8.19 37.64 -6.27
C GLY A 296 -7.73 37.30 -4.83
N GLY A 297 -8.31 36.31 -4.19
CA GLY A 297 -8.05 35.97 -2.79
C GLY A 297 -6.69 35.34 -2.49
N THR A 298 -6.57 34.74 -1.29
CA THR A 298 -5.33 34.09 -0.85
C THR A 298 -5.05 32.82 -1.66
N VAL A 299 -3.81 32.59 -2.02
CA VAL A 299 -3.39 31.39 -2.77
C VAL A 299 -3.25 30.18 -1.85
N LEU A 300 -2.69 30.38 -0.65
CA LEU A 300 -2.45 29.34 0.32
C LEU A 300 -3.50 29.37 1.43
N PHE A 301 -4.01 28.21 1.75
CA PHE A 301 -4.80 27.94 2.93
C PHE A 301 -3.88 27.39 4.02
N LYS A 302 -4.05 27.88 5.24
CA LYS A 302 -3.31 27.46 6.43
C LYS A 302 -4.26 26.94 7.48
N GLN A 303 -3.89 25.84 8.14
CA GLN A 303 -4.68 25.24 9.21
C GLN A 303 -3.78 24.64 10.27
N LYS A 304 -4.15 24.82 11.53
CA LYS A 304 -3.41 24.23 12.66
C LYS A 304 -3.63 22.71 12.71
N ARG A 305 -2.55 21.97 12.90
CA ARG A 305 -2.51 20.51 12.99
C ARG A 305 -1.56 20.08 14.08
N ALA A 306 -1.77 18.85 14.60
CA ALA A 306 -0.86 18.23 15.54
C ALA A 306 0.19 17.37 14.83
N THR A 307 1.43 17.39 15.35
CA THR A 307 2.54 16.53 14.93
C THR A 307 3.17 15.86 16.15
N VAL A 308 4.38 15.33 16.01
CA VAL A 308 5.08 14.60 17.08
C VAL A 308 5.04 15.33 18.43
N HIS A 309 4.82 14.57 19.50
CA HIS A 309 4.67 15.06 20.89
C HIS A 309 3.55 16.09 21.07
N GLY A 310 2.56 16.13 20.19
CA GLY A 310 1.46 17.07 20.26
C GLY A 310 1.83 18.52 19.87
N LYS A 311 3.02 18.74 19.28
CA LYS A 311 3.40 20.06 18.78
C LYS A 311 2.42 20.51 17.71
N VAL A 312 1.94 21.75 17.81
CA VAL A 312 1.04 22.35 16.83
C VAL A 312 1.84 23.08 15.77
N PHE A 313 1.47 22.89 14.49
CA PHE A 313 2.06 23.58 13.35
C PHE A 313 0.98 24.00 12.34
N GLU A 314 1.30 24.87 11.41
CA GLU A 314 0.41 25.28 10.32
C GLU A 314 0.71 24.47 9.07
N ILE A 315 -0.25 23.65 8.61
CA ILE A 315 -0.15 22.93 7.35
C ILE A 315 -0.44 23.88 6.18
N TYR A 316 0.35 23.80 5.11
CA TYR A 316 0.16 24.60 3.90
C TYR A 316 -0.53 23.78 2.82
N LYS A 317 -1.61 24.32 2.25
CA LYS A 317 -2.32 23.77 1.09
C LYS A 317 -2.67 24.87 0.12
N PHE A 318 -2.89 24.55 -1.15
CA PHE A 318 -3.58 25.49 -2.02
C PHE A 318 -5.03 25.67 -1.59
N ARG A 319 -5.51 26.89 -1.68
CA ARG A 319 -6.92 27.19 -1.42
C ARG A 319 -7.79 26.59 -2.52
N THR A 320 -8.67 25.70 -2.14
CA THR A 320 -9.60 25.00 -3.03
C THR A 320 -11.07 25.37 -2.79
N MET A 321 -11.32 26.19 -1.77
CA MET A 321 -12.66 26.65 -1.38
C MET A 321 -12.76 28.19 -1.50
N LYS A 322 -13.99 28.70 -1.60
CA LYS A 322 -14.29 30.12 -1.53
C LYS A 322 -13.82 30.69 -0.17
N GLU A 323 -13.49 32.00 -0.14
CA GLU A 323 -13.14 32.66 1.11
C GLU A 323 -14.36 32.80 2.04
N HIS A 324 -14.08 32.91 3.34
CA HIS A 324 -15.09 33.14 4.41
C HIS A 324 -16.18 32.05 4.55
N VAL A 325 -15.91 30.82 4.10
CA VAL A 325 -16.80 29.67 4.33
C VAL A 325 -16.34 28.85 5.55
N GLY A 326 -17.30 28.28 6.27
CA GLY A 326 -17.03 27.51 7.50
C GLY A 326 -16.01 26.37 7.31
N ASN A 327 -15.23 26.11 8.35
CA ASN A 327 -14.12 25.17 8.35
C ASN A 327 -14.56 23.80 8.94
N TYR A 328 -15.45 23.10 8.23
CA TYR A 328 -15.94 21.77 8.59
C TYR A 328 -15.70 20.78 7.44
N SER A 329 -15.83 19.50 7.73
CA SER A 329 -15.57 18.41 6.77
C SER A 329 -16.37 18.59 5.47
N VAL A 330 -15.75 18.23 4.34
CA VAL A 330 -16.32 18.41 2.99
C VAL A 330 -17.33 17.30 2.72
N THR A 331 -18.50 17.65 2.18
CA THR A 331 -19.50 16.72 1.67
C THR A 331 -19.43 16.53 0.16
N LYS A 332 -20.13 15.55 -0.40
CA LYS A 332 -20.08 15.15 -1.81
C LYS A 332 -20.46 16.27 -2.81
N LYS A 333 -21.44 17.11 -2.47
CA LYS A 333 -21.88 18.29 -3.26
C LYS A 333 -21.61 19.55 -2.45
N ASP A 334 -20.35 19.88 -2.24
CA ASP A 334 -19.96 21.04 -1.46
C ASP A 334 -19.78 22.27 -2.37
N ASP A 335 -20.74 23.16 -2.36
CA ASP A 335 -20.74 24.39 -3.17
C ASP A 335 -19.65 25.40 -2.77
N ARG A 336 -18.95 25.15 -1.66
CA ARG A 336 -17.78 25.93 -1.23
C ARG A 336 -16.57 25.64 -2.10
N VAL A 337 -16.50 24.47 -2.75
CA VAL A 337 -15.34 24.05 -3.56
C VAL A 337 -15.39 24.75 -4.92
N THR A 338 -14.33 25.49 -5.24
CA THR A 338 -14.20 26.17 -6.52
C THR A 338 -13.98 25.18 -7.68
N PRO A 339 -14.30 25.52 -8.94
CA PRO A 339 -14.02 24.66 -10.09
C PRO A 339 -12.53 24.29 -10.20
N ILE A 340 -11.63 25.25 -9.98
CA ILE A 340 -10.18 25.04 -9.92
C ILE A 340 -9.84 24.13 -8.74
N GLY A 341 -10.44 24.35 -7.58
CA GLY A 341 -10.26 23.54 -6.40
C GLY A 341 -10.65 22.06 -6.59
N ARG A 342 -11.71 21.78 -7.33
CA ARG A 342 -12.08 20.41 -7.71
C ARG A 342 -10.97 19.71 -8.51
N PHE A 343 -10.41 20.40 -9.49
CA PHE A 343 -9.29 19.87 -10.27
C PHE A 343 -8.06 19.62 -9.39
N LEU A 344 -7.66 20.58 -8.57
CA LEU A 344 -6.50 20.46 -7.69
C LEU A 344 -6.65 19.30 -6.71
N ARG A 345 -7.84 19.13 -6.10
CA ARG A 345 -8.14 17.99 -5.18
C ARG A 345 -8.14 16.66 -5.89
N LYS A 346 -8.71 16.57 -7.10
CA LYS A 346 -8.74 15.33 -7.87
C LYS A 346 -7.34 14.75 -8.11
N TYR A 347 -6.36 15.63 -8.36
CA TYR A 347 -4.97 15.23 -8.62
C TYR A 347 -4.04 15.45 -7.41
N ARG A 348 -4.61 15.79 -6.23
CA ARG A 348 -3.87 16.09 -5.00
C ARG A 348 -2.79 17.18 -5.15
N ILE A 349 -2.94 18.05 -6.14
CA ILE A 349 -2.05 19.21 -6.38
C ILE A 349 -2.16 20.21 -5.23
N ASP A 350 -3.33 20.28 -4.60
CA ASP A 350 -3.58 21.13 -3.43
C ASP A 350 -2.70 20.79 -2.23
N GLU A 351 -2.16 19.59 -2.15
CA GLU A 351 -1.27 19.16 -1.06
C GLU A 351 0.23 19.40 -1.33
N LEU A 352 0.63 19.77 -2.56
CA LEU A 352 2.04 20.03 -2.92
C LEU A 352 2.73 21.09 -2.04
N PRO A 353 2.07 22.20 -1.58
CA PRO A 353 2.72 23.15 -0.69
C PRO A 353 3.19 22.57 0.65
N GLN A 354 2.71 21.37 1.04
CA GLN A 354 3.17 20.70 2.27
C GLN A 354 4.65 20.28 2.21
N PHE A 355 5.26 20.19 1.02
CA PHE A 355 6.71 20.00 0.93
C PHE A 355 7.49 21.11 1.65
N PHE A 356 6.96 22.34 1.77
CA PHE A 356 7.56 23.38 2.61
C PHE A 356 7.49 23.00 4.10
N ASN A 357 6.38 22.42 4.58
CA ASN A 357 6.29 21.93 5.96
C ASN A 357 7.28 20.80 6.26
N ILE A 358 7.59 19.99 5.24
CA ILE A 358 8.60 18.94 5.38
C ILE A 358 10.00 19.54 5.45
N LEU A 359 10.31 20.50 4.59
CA LEU A 359 11.61 21.20 4.61
C LEU A 359 11.86 21.96 5.93
N THR A 360 10.82 22.60 6.50
CA THR A 360 10.91 23.27 7.80
C THR A 360 11.05 22.26 8.96
N GLY A 361 10.64 21.02 8.74
CA GLY A 361 10.75 19.93 9.71
C GLY A 361 9.54 19.75 10.62
N ASP A 362 8.43 20.41 10.32
CA ASP A 362 7.15 20.23 11.01
C ASP A 362 6.48 18.91 10.61
N MET A 363 6.71 18.47 9.36
CA MET A 363 6.23 17.22 8.80
C MET A 363 7.38 16.33 8.31
N SER A 364 7.04 15.10 7.93
CA SER A 364 7.86 14.13 7.21
C SER A 364 7.15 13.72 5.91
N LEU A 365 7.86 13.13 4.97
CA LEU A 365 7.24 12.53 3.79
C LEU A 365 6.29 11.40 4.19
N VAL A 366 6.72 10.51 5.07
CA VAL A 366 5.95 9.36 5.54
C VAL A 366 5.69 9.45 7.03
N GLY A 367 4.44 9.26 7.43
CA GLY A 367 4.02 9.29 8.82
C GLY A 367 2.50 9.27 8.98
N PRO A 368 1.99 9.27 10.21
CA PRO A 368 0.56 9.44 10.48
C PRO A 368 -0.01 10.71 9.87
N ARG A 369 -1.21 10.64 9.28
CA ARG A 369 -1.83 11.84 8.67
C ARG A 369 -2.11 12.91 9.73
N PRO A 370 -1.71 14.18 9.53
CA PRO A 370 -1.98 15.25 10.49
C PRO A 370 -3.49 15.55 10.55
N GLU A 371 -4.10 15.28 11.71
CA GLU A 371 -5.53 15.57 11.95
C GLU A 371 -5.74 17.00 12.46
N MET A 372 -6.98 17.53 12.31
CA MET A 372 -7.41 18.79 12.91
C MET A 372 -7.34 18.71 14.43
N LEU A 373 -7.00 19.80 15.10
CA LEU A 373 -6.90 19.81 16.57
C LEU A 373 -8.22 19.41 17.22
N GLU A 374 -9.31 19.91 16.69
CA GLU A 374 -10.67 19.60 17.13
C GLU A 374 -10.96 18.09 17.03
N ASN A 375 -10.62 17.47 15.90
CA ASN A 375 -10.79 16.03 15.71
C ASN A 375 -9.90 15.22 16.65
N VAL A 376 -8.65 15.66 16.92
CA VAL A 376 -7.75 14.98 17.84
C VAL A 376 -8.33 15.02 19.27
N GLU A 377 -8.91 16.15 19.68
CA GLU A 377 -9.56 16.28 20.98
C GLU A 377 -10.77 15.36 21.09
N ASP A 378 -11.65 15.36 20.09
CA ASP A 378 -12.86 14.55 20.10
C ASP A 378 -12.55 13.05 20.04
N TYR A 379 -11.68 12.63 19.13
CA TYR A 379 -11.25 11.24 19.05
C TYR A 379 -10.52 10.77 20.33
N THR A 380 -9.79 11.65 21.00
CA THR A 380 -9.10 11.31 22.25
C THR A 380 -10.09 11.18 23.45
N LYS A 381 -11.24 11.87 23.41
CA LYS A 381 -12.30 11.67 24.43
C LYS A 381 -12.91 10.27 24.32
N GLU A 382 -13.16 9.81 23.09
CA GLU A 382 -13.73 8.48 22.81
C GLU A 382 -12.69 7.37 22.96
N LEU A 383 -11.45 7.61 22.49
CA LEU A 383 -10.35 6.66 22.44
C LEU A 383 -9.05 7.35 22.92
N PRO A 384 -8.73 7.27 24.24
CA PRO A 384 -7.56 7.94 24.82
C PRO A 384 -6.23 7.57 24.14
N GLU A 385 -6.14 6.35 23.60
CA GLU A 385 -4.99 5.81 22.88
C GLU A 385 -4.76 6.51 21.53
N PHE A 386 -5.71 7.30 21.03
CA PHE A 386 -5.56 8.04 19.78
C PHE A 386 -4.32 8.95 19.78
N ARG A 387 -3.84 9.34 20.95
CA ARG A 387 -2.59 10.09 21.13
C ARG A 387 -1.32 9.30 20.79
N TYR A 388 -1.36 7.97 20.76
CA TYR A 388 -0.18 7.16 20.48
C TYR A 388 0.36 7.41 19.07
N ARG A 389 -0.48 7.83 18.13
CA ARG A 389 -0.05 8.24 16.79
C ARG A 389 0.90 9.45 16.76
N LEU A 390 0.89 10.27 17.83
CA LEU A 390 1.78 11.42 17.99
C LEU A 390 3.20 11.06 18.46
N ARG A 391 3.54 9.78 18.52
CA ARG A 391 4.92 9.32 18.75
C ARG A 391 5.84 9.57 17.55
N MET A 392 5.24 9.75 16.34
CA MET A 392 5.99 10.07 15.13
C MET A 392 5.52 11.39 14.52
N LYS A 393 6.40 11.98 13.67
CA LYS A 393 6.02 13.18 12.90
C LYS A 393 4.88 12.87 11.96
N ALA A 394 4.00 13.84 11.81
CA ALA A 394 2.94 13.80 10.82
C ALA A 394 3.52 13.68 9.40
N GLY A 395 2.93 12.83 8.57
CA GLY A 395 3.37 12.55 7.21
C GLY A 395 2.48 13.16 6.13
N LEU A 396 3.09 13.46 4.98
CA LEU A 396 2.36 13.79 3.74
C LEU A 396 1.63 12.54 3.23
N THR A 397 2.28 11.40 3.30
CA THR A 397 1.70 10.07 3.06
C THR A 397 1.91 9.16 4.26
N GLY A 398 1.23 8.02 4.31
CA GLY A 398 1.37 7.05 5.39
C GLY A 398 0.51 5.81 5.16
N TYR A 399 0.67 4.84 6.05
CA TYR A 399 0.02 3.55 5.92
C TYR A 399 -1.50 3.66 5.88
N ALA A 400 -2.09 4.48 6.77
CA ALA A 400 -3.51 4.75 6.78
C ALA A 400 -4.03 5.45 5.50
N GLN A 401 -3.21 6.28 4.86
CA GLN A 401 -3.59 6.99 3.63
C GLN A 401 -3.53 6.10 2.38
N ILE A 402 -2.70 5.05 2.40
CA ILE A 402 -2.51 4.12 1.28
C ILE A 402 -3.52 2.97 1.33
N ILE A 403 -3.78 2.43 2.53
CA ILE A 403 -4.61 1.24 2.74
C ILE A 403 -6.02 1.62 3.21
N GLY A 404 -6.14 2.68 4.03
CA GLY A 404 -7.42 3.16 4.55
C GLY A 404 -8.30 3.77 3.47
N LYS A 405 -9.63 3.66 3.64
CA LYS A 405 -10.62 4.38 2.85
C LYS A 405 -10.95 5.72 3.54
N TYR A 406 -11.62 6.62 2.84
CA TYR A 406 -11.99 7.94 3.39
C TYR A 406 -12.86 7.84 4.66
N ASN A 407 -13.77 6.87 4.72
CA ASN A 407 -14.68 6.61 5.84
C ASN A 407 -14.07 5.69 6.93
N THR A 408 -12.75 5.62 7.04
CA THR A 408 -12.07 4.84 8.06
C THR A 408 -12.35 5.43 9.44
N SER A 409 -12.83 4.61 10.38
CA SER A 409 -13.12 5.04 11.76
C SER A 409 -11.86 5.59 12.46
N SER A 410 -12.04 6.36 13.56
CA SER A 410 -10.91 6.84 14.39
C SER A 410 -10.07 5.69 14.92
N LYS A 411 -10.71 4.58 15.31
CA LYS A 411 -10.08 3.34 15.76
C LYS A 411 -9.25 2.71 14.64
N ASP A 412 -9.83 2.50 13.45
CA ASP A 412 -9.11 1.90 12.30
C ASP A 412 -7.92 2.77 11.85
N LYS A 413 -8.09 4.11 11.85
CA LYS A 413 -6.97 5.04 11.56
C LYS A 413 -5.84 4.85 12.56
N LEU A 414 -6.16 4.81 13.85
CA LEU A 414 -5.16 4.57 14.89
C LEU A 414 -4.46 3.23 14.70
N MET A 415 -5.20 2.16 14.42
CA MET A 415 -4.66 0.82 14.21
C MET A 415 -3.65 0.81 13.06
N LEU A 416 -3.99 1.42 11.92
CA LEU A 416 -3.09 1.52 10.75
C LEU A 416 -1.86 2.39 11.05
N ASP A 417 -2.04 3.50 11.77
CA ASP A 417 -0.92 4.35 12.20
C ASP A 417 0.00 3.61 13.17
N LEU A 418 -0.53 2.86 14.14
CA LEU A 418 0.26 2.04 15.06
C LEU A 418 0.99 0.91 14.35
N MET A 419 0.35 0.23 13.38
CA MET A 419 1.01 -0.78 12.55
C MET A 419 2.23 -0.20 11.81
N TYR A 420 2.17 1.06 11.41
CA TYR A 420 3.31 1.75 10.81
C TYR A 420 4.37 2.09 11.85
N ILE A 421 3.98 2.68 12.99
CA ILE A 421 4.88 3.16 14.05
C ILE A 421 5.69 1.99 14.63
N GLU A 422 5.01 0.90 15.01
CA GLU A 422 5.64 -0.26 15.65
C GLU A 422 6.51 -1.08 14.66
N ASN A 423 6.23 -1.00 13.35
CA ASN A 423 7.00 -1.68 12.31
C ASN A 423 7.88 -0.72 11.50
N TYR A 424 8.25 0.42 12.10
CA TYR A 424 9.04 1.42 11.38
C TYR A 424 10.37 0.87 10.87
N SER A 425 10.65 1.13 9.61
CA SER A 425 11.97 0.98 9.01
C SER A 425 12.11 1.95 7.83
N ILE A 426 13.35 2.32 7.47
CA ILE A 426 13.64 3.17 6.31
C ILE A 426 13.14 2.51 5.01
N LEU A 427 13.28 1.19 4.90
CA LEU A 427 12.77 0.42 3.76
C LEU A 427 11.25 0.51 3.66
N ARG A 428 10.55 0.54 4.81
CA ARG A 428 9.10 0.73 4.86
C ARG A 428 8.68 2.11 4.37
N ASP A 429 9.43 3.15 4.75
CA ASP A 429 9.21 4.50 4.23
C ASP A 429 9.37 4.56 2.71
N ILE A 430 10.45 3.98 2.18
CA ILE A 430 10.68 3.88 0.74
C ILE A 430 9.54 3.12 0.07
N GLN A 431 9.11 1.99 0.63
CA GLN A 431 7.97 1.21 0.13
C GLN A 431 6.68 2.04 0.07
N LEU A 432 6.36 2.77 1.13
CA LEU A 432 5.16 3.62 1.20
C LEU A 432 5.23 4.78 0.22
N LEU A 433 6.40 5.41 0.03
CA LEU A 433 6.59 6.45 -0.98
C LEU A 433 6.30 5.93 -2.40
N PHE A 434 6.83 4.77 -2.76
CA PHE A 434 6.54 4.15 -4.05
C PHE A 434 5.07 3.73 -4.18
N GLN A 435 4.46 3.21 -3.11
CA GLN A 435 3.04 2.87 -3.10
C GLN A 435 2.14 4.12 -3.22
N THR A 436 2.58 5.27 -2.72
CA THR A 436 1.86 6.55 -2.88
C THR A 436 1.69 6.91 -4.35
N ILE A 437 2.71 6.65 -5.19
CA ILE A 437 2.62 6.86 -6.63
C ILE A 437 1.44 6.08 -7.22
N LEU A 438 1.21 4.84 -6.77
CA LEU A 438 0.07 4.02 -7.20
C LEU A 438 -1.27 4.64 -6.84
N VAL A 439 -1.37 5.21 -5.63
CA VAL A 439 -2.60 5.83 -5.13
C VAL A 439 -2.94 7.09 -5.93
N LEU A 440 -1.93 7.85 -6.38
CA LEU A 440 -2.15 9.03 -7.23
C LEU A 440 -2.78 8.68 -8.58
N PHE A 441 -2.50 7.50 -9.12
CA PHE A 441 -3.11 7.00 -10.37
C PHE A 441 -4.49 6.35 -10.16
N LYS A 442 -4.88 6.03 -8.92
CA LYS A 442 -6.21 5.50 -8.56
C LYS A 442 -7.22 6.61 -8.23
N ALA A 443 -7.19 7.71 -8.94
CA ALA A 443 -7.97 8.93 -8.66
C ALA A 443 -9.50 8.76 -8.54
N GLU A 444 -10.05 7.58 -8.86
CA GLU A 444 -11.49 7.30 -8.74
C GLU A 444 -11.94 7.06 -7.29
N ASP A 445 -11.06 6.58 -6.40
CA ASP A 445 -11.48 6.13 -5.06
C ASP A 445 -11.62 7.27 -4.03
N SER A 446 -11.06 8.45 -4.28
CA SER A 446 -11.15 9.57 -3.32
C SER A 446 -12.50 10.30 -3.35
N THR A 447 -13.26 10.15 -4.44
CA THR A 447 -14.61 10.71 -4.60
C THR A 447 -15.70 9.64 -4.55
N ALA A 448 -15.39 8.38 -4.81
CA ALA A 448 -16.31 7.25 -4.77
C ALA A 448 -16.78 6.87 -3.35
N ALA A 449 -16.03 7.27 -2.32
CA ALA A 449 -16.41 7.06 -0.92
C ALA A 449 -17.74 7.73 -0.54
N PHE A 450 -18.20 8.69 -1.32
CA PHE A 450 -19.50 9.36 -1.11
C PHE A 450 -20.67 8.68 -1.86
N SER A 451 -20.42 7.62 -2.65
CA SER A 451 -21.45 6.97 -3.47
C SER A 451 -22.12 5.76 -2.81
N SER A 452 -21.59 5.26 -1.71
CA SER A 452 -22.09 4.05 -1.05
C SER A 452 -23.16 4.32 0.04
N GLU A 453 -23.25 5.53 0.58
CA GLU A 453 -24.24 5.85 1.61
C GLU A 453 -25.63 6.24 1.06
N GLU A 454 -25.73 6.74 -0.19
CA GLU A 454 -27.03 7.10 -0.78
C GLU A 454 -27.83 5.89 -1.34
N SER A 455 -27.22 4.71 -1.44
CA SER A 455 -27.94 3.50 -1.92
C SER A 455 -28.57 2.67 -0.80
N GLU A 456 -28.30 2.98 0.47
CA GLU A 456 -28.89 2.30 1.63
C GLU A 456 -30.10 3.05 2.23
N ASP A 457 -30.21 4.38 2.02
CA ASP A 457 -31.36 5.16 2.49
C ASP A 457 -32.55 5.21 1.50
N GLU A 458 -32.42 4.62 0.31
CA GLU A 458 -33.52 4.52 -0.70
C GLU A 458 -34.03 3.08 -0.94
N ARG A 459 -33.73 2.13 -0.02
CA ARG A 459 -34.34 0.78 -0.12
C ARG A 459 -35.02 0.35 1.16
#